data_f07d23553a018ac7428841d6d4c96b07
#
_entry.id   f07d23553a018ac7428841d6d4c96b07
#
_cell.length_a   1.000
_cell.length_b   1.000
_cell.length_c   1.000
_cell.angle_alpha   90.00
_cell.angle_beta   90.00
_cell.angle_gamma   90.00
#
_symmetry.space_group_name_H-M   'P 1'
#
loop_
_entity.id
_entity.type
_entity.pdbx_description
1 polymer ?
#
loop_
_entity_poly.entity_id
_entity_poly.type
_entity_poly.pdbx_seq_one_letter_code
_entity_poly.pdbx_strand_id
1 'polypeptide(L)'
;MYEKDLGNGLLLRWVKPQDVEKIAKGMVDVFSPPDKRFEAIGGWFLRYANGMGGFMKSSDAVVIVDTKKEGQPVVGFTCYWQETHIFEGIPYTAEFVGVVPDPEYRGQRLQQHIMDALHARANDENHLVQVINGINWYYRQFGYEYALEFGERSKVWLNAIPELKEGEQEFIKYRRAVLDDIDTIQEIDMAQVKDGAVYIPLSKEWLATQINDHYQKVDNPKHVVLREVLILEDCDDNIVGYVVLPNLDAEMTEKGSLGVYSMGLIRGIDTKTALFSTMRQLIEFAKSAFKQESVSGIKSLAWYMSQWHPVVEAIPPTMRNFARLRFESLSYYVRVPDLAKFLQHILPALNRRLEQSLTHNNYTGVVKISNYTPRYPGVELKFEKGVIVDIAQYIKKDQSKDASVAFFPPHSFLQVLFGKRSIKELMSFLPDVYMELDVQEVLEVVFPKRESVLAHLM
;
A
#
# COMPACT_ATOMS: atom_id res chain seq x y z
N MET A 1 14.87 0.98 -27.13
CA MET A 1 14.22 2.13 -26.47
C MET A 1 12.75 2.09 -26.88
N TYR A 2 11.81 2.00 -25.93
CA TYR A 2 10.38 1.89 -26.26
C TYR A 2 9.84 3.28 -26.58
N GLU A 3 9.48 3.50 -27.82
CA GLU A 3 8.79 4.70 -28.28
C GLU A 3 7.62 4.27 -29.17
N LYS A 4 6.45 4.89 -29.00
CA LYS A 4 5.24 4.59 -29.77
C LYS A 4 4.57 5.90 -30.19
N ASP A 5 4.45 6.11 -31.50
CA ASP A 5 3.63 7.18 -32.06
C ASP A 5 2.15 6.84 -31.87
N LEU A 6 1.43 7.73 -31.17
CA LEU A 6 0.00 7.61 -30.92
C LEU A 6 -0.85 8.35 -31.96
N GLY A 7 -0.21 9.00 -32.93
CA GLY A 7 -0.85 9.91 -33.89
C GLY A 7 -1.05 11.32 -33.34
N ASN A 8 -1.48 12.21 -34.19
CA ASN A 8 -1.75 13.63 -33.88
C ASN A 8 -0.59 14.41 -33.24
N GLY A 9 0.63 13.89 -33.31
CA GLY A 9 1.82 14.48 -32.67
C GLY A 9 2.04 14.02 -31.24
N LEU A 10 1.30 13.03 -30.77
CA LEU A 10 1.50 12.45 -29.44
C LEU A 10 2.48 11.29 -29.51
N LEU A 11 3.54 11.37 -28.71
CA LEU A 11 4.58 10.35 -28.62
C LEU A 11 4.64 9.78 -27.19
N LEU A 12 4.38 8.47 -27.07
CA LEU A 12 4.58 7.73 -25.84
C LEU A 12 6.01 7.18 -25.77
N ARG A 13 6.70 7.40 -24.67
CA ARG A 13 8.05 6.91 -24.46
C ARG A 13 8.43 6.86 -22.98
N TRP A 14 9.53 6.18 -22.67
CA TRP A 14 10.14 6.31 -21.35
C TRP A 14 10.66 7.74 -21.14
N VAL A 15 10.66 8.15 -19.87
CA VAL A 15 11.14 9.46 -19.44
C VAL A 15 12.60 9.68 -19.85
N LYS A 16 12.92 10.93 -20.20
CA LYS A 16 14.30 11.42 -20.39
C LYS A 16 14.61 12.41 -19.26
N PRO A 17 15.89 12.69 -18.93
CA PRO A 17 16.24 13.58 -17.82
C PRO A 17 15.52 14.95 -17.87
N GLN A 18 15.32 15.52 -19.05
CA GLN A 18 14.62 16.80 -19.23
C GLN A 18 13.11 16.76 -18.95
N ASP A 19 12.52 15.58 -18.78
CA ASP A 19 11.08 15.44 -18.51
C ASP A 19 10.78 15.47 -17.01
N VAL A 20 11.77 15.18 -16.16
CA VAL A 20 11.58 15.01 -14.72
C VAL A 20 10.96 16.27 -14.09
N GLU A 21 11.49 17.44 -14.41
CA GLU A 21 10.94 18.72 -13.96
C GLU A 21 9.54 18.99 -14.52
N LYS A 22 9.27 18.58 -15.78
CA LYS A 22 7.94 18.72 -16.39
C LYS A 22 6.91 17.83 -15.68
N ILE A 23 7.28 16.62 -15.29
CA ILE A 23 6.42 15.70 -14.51
C ILE A 23 6.15 16.30 -13.15
N ALA A 24 7.18 16.75 -12.43
CA ALA A 24 7.03 17.35 -11.10
C ALA A 24 6.06 18.54 -11.14
N LYS A 25 6.19 19.42 -12.13
CA LYS A 25 5.24 20.51 -12.35
C LYS A 25 3.83 20.00 -12.66
N GLY A 26 3.70 19.01 -13.55
CA GLY A 26 2.40 18.39 -13.86
C GLY A 26 1.71 17.77 -12.65
N MET A 27 2.45 17.16 -11.75
CA MET A 27 1.91 16.67 -10.47
C MET A 27 1.35 17.82 -9.62
N VAL A 28 2.10 18.91 -9.49
CA VAL A 28 1.62 20.10 -8.77
C VAL A 28 0.34 20.64 -9.40
N ASP A 29 0.31 20.78 -10.73
CA ASP A 29 -0.84 21.33 -11.46
C ASP A 29 -2.10 20.46 -11.31
N VAL A 30 -1.97 19.14 -11.29
CA VAL A 30 -3.10 18.20 -11.21
C VAL A 30 -3.59 17.97 -9.77
N PHE A 31 -2.68 17.88 -8.82
CA PHE A 31 -3.04 17.53 -7.42
C PHE A 31 -3.25 18.75 -6.53
N SER A 32 -3.00 19.95 -7.01
CA SER A 32 -3.28 21.17 -6.23
C SER A 32 -4.77 21.47 -6.18
N PRO A 33 -5.32 21.78 -5.01
CA PRO A 33 -6.63 22.38 -4.92
C PRO A 33 -6.70 23.72 -5.66
N PRO A 34 -7.89 24.15 -6.14
CA PRO A 34 -8.01 25.39 -6.91
C PRO A 34 -7.54 26.66 -6.19
N ASP A 35 -7.57 26.65 -4.87
CA ASP A 35 -7.27 27.80 -3.99
C ASP A 35 -5.85 27.74 -3.40
N LYS A 36 -5.11 26.63 -3.57
CA LYS A 36 -3.79 26.45 -2.95
C LYS A 36 -2.92 25.50 -3.76
N ARG A 37 -1.78 26.02 -4.25
CA ARG A 37 -0.76 25.17 -4.89
C ARG A 37 -0.09 24.26 -3.88
N PHE A 38 0.02 22.97 -4.23
CA PHE A 38 0.67 21.94 -3.45
C PHE A 38 2.06 21.61 -4.01
N GLU A 39 3.01 22.54 -3.82
CA GLU A 39 4.38 22.40 -4.36
C GLU A 39 5.11 21.17 -3.81
N ALA A 40 4.78 20.74 -2.58
CA ALA A 40 5.43 19.61 -1.93
C ALA A 40 5.29 18.29 -2.71
N ILE A 41 4.20 18.09 -3.49
CA ILE A 41 4.05 16.85 -4.29
C ILE A 41 5.03 16.78 -5.45
N GLY A 42 5.36 17.92 -6.06
CA GLY A 42 6.40 17.99 -7.09
C GLY A 42 7.78 17.72 -6.51
N GLY A 43 8.08 18.31 -5.36
CA GLY A 43 9.31 18.04 -4.62
C GLY A 43 9.46 16.59 -4.19
N TRP A 44 8.36 15.97 -3.70
CA TRP A 44 8.31 14.54 -3.41
C TRP A 44 8.72 13.71 -4.65
N PHE A 45 8.11 13.96 -5.80
CA PHE A 45 8.46 13.25 -7.04
C PHE A 45 9.95 13.43 -7.41
N LEU A 46 10.47 14.64 -7.36
CA LEU A 46 11.87 14.93 -7.70
C LEU A 46 12.85 14.14 -6.81
N ARG A 47 12.58 14.06 -5.51
CA ARG A 47 13.43 13.31 -4.58
C ARG A 47 13.48 11.83 -4.92
N TYR A 48 12.32 11.19 -5.06
CA TYR A 48 12.24 9.76 -5.38
C TYR A 48 12.74 9.44 -6.78
N ALA A 49 12.46 10.30 -7.77
CA ALA A 49 12.99 10.15 -9.13
C ALA A 49 14.53 10.26 -9.19
N ASN A 50 15.14 10.95 -8.22
CA ASN A 50 16.59 11.01 -8.04
C ASN A 50 17.16 9.87 -7.17
N GLY A 51 16.36 8.85 -6.88
CA GLY A 51 16.79 7.63 -6.18
C GLY A 51 16.76 7.71 -4.65
N MET A 52 16.21 8.77 -4.07
CA MET A 52 16.04 8.86 -2.62
C MET A 52 15.02 7.84 -2.14
N GLY A 53 15.32 7.15 -1.04
CA GLY A 53 14.46 6.12 -0.46
C GLY A 53 14.49 4.77 -1.16
N GLY A 54 15.23 4.63 -2.28
CA GLY A 54 15.43 3.35 -2.96
C GLY A 54 14.26 2.80 -3.80
N PHE A 55 13.10 3.46 -3.80
CA PHE A 55 11.88 2.93 -4.43
C PHE A 55 11.75 3.18 -5.92
N MET A 56 12.30 4.28 -6.42
CA MET A 56 12.12 4.76 -7.79
C MET A 56 13.42 5.30 -8.36
N LYS A 57 13.57 5.19 -9.67
CA LYS A 57 14.60 5.89 -10.46
C LYS A 57 13.92 6.82 -11.45
N SER A 58 14.60 7.84 -11.93
CA SER A 58 14.04 8.73 -12.95
C SER A 58 13.58 7.99 -14.21
N SER A 59 14.24 6.86 -14.53
CA SER A 59 13.85 5.97 -15.64
C SER A 59 12.52 5.23 -15.42
N ASP A 60 11.98 5.25 -14.21
CA ASP A 60 10.79 4.48 -13.82
C ASP A 60 9.51 5.30 -14.05
N ALA A 61 9.45 6.01 -15.16
CA ALA A 61 8.29 6.77 -15.58
C ALA A 61 8.06 6.66 -17.09
N VAL A 62 6.79 6.68 -17.47
CA VAL A 62 6.35 6.76 -18.85
C VAL A 62 5.73 8.12 -19.08
N VAL A 63 6.03 8.74 -20.21
CA VAL A 63 5.48 10.04 -20.59
C VAL A 63 4.83 9.99 -21.97
N ILE A 64 3.78 10.80 -22.14
CA ILE A 64 3.26 11.18 -23.44
C ILE A 64 3.59 12.65 -23.63
N VAL A 65 4.27 12.96 -24.72
CA VAL A 65 4.62 14.33 -25.09
C VAL A 65 3.87 14.76 -26.35
N ASP A 66 3.44 16.03 -26.39
CA ASP A 66 2.90 16.63 -27.62
C ASP A 66 4.04 17.27 -28.42
N THR A 67 4.45 16.60 -29.49
CA THR A 67 5.58 17.02 -30.35
C THR A 67 5.24 18.19 -31.24
N LYS A 68 3.96 18.56 -31.39
CA LYS A 68 3.51 19.69 -32.20
C LYS A 68 3.51 21.01 -31.44
N LYS A 69 3.45 20.96 -30.10
CA LYS A 69 3.51 22.16 -29.26
C LYS A 69 4.96 22.55 -28.98
N GLU A 70 5.21 23.85 -28.95
CA GLU A 70 6.52 24.39 -28.55
C GLU A 70 6.92 23.87 -27.13
N GLY A 71 8.20 23.53 -26.97
CA GLY A 71 8.72 22.96 -25.71
C GLY A 71 8.31 21.51 -25.45
N GLN A 72 7.54 20.88 -26.34
CA GLN A 72 7.08 19.50 -26.23
C GLN A 72 6.58 19.18 -24.82
N PRO A 73 5.43 19.72 -24.41
CA PRO A 73 4.90 19.50 -23.05
C PRO A 73 4.59 18.03 -22.80
N VAL A 74 4.75 17.61 -21.56
CA VAL A 74 4.26 16.31 -21.07
C VAL A 74 2.77 16.43 -20.82
N VAL A 75 1.96 15.66 -21.55
CA VAL A 75 0.49 15.68 -21.52
C VAL A 75 -0.14 14.44 -20.88
N GLY A 76 0.68 13.52 -20.51
CA GLY A 76 0.33 12.35 -19.71
C GLY A 76 1.58 11.69 -19.19
N PHE A 77 1.52 11.23 -17.96
CA PHE A 77 2.67 10.56 -17.36
C PHE A 77 2.21 9.54 -16.32
N THR A 78 3.12 8.66 -15.99
CA THR A 78 3.04 7.80 -14.84
C THR A 78 4.37 7.76 -14.13
N CYS A 79 4.34 7.47 -12.86
CA CYS A 79 5.49 6.97 -12.13
C CYS A 79 5.11 5.60 -11.56
N TYR A 80 6.10 4.77 -11.37
CA TYR A 80 5.94 3.60 -10.53
C TYR A 80 7.14 3.51 -9.60
N TRP A 81 6.92 2.85 -8.48
CA TRP A 81 7.97 2.53 -7.53
C TRP A 81 7.83 1.08 -7.12
N GLN A 82 8.93 0.50 -6.72
CA GLN A 82 9.01 -0.89 -6.31
C GLN A 82 9.15 -0.96 -4.80
N GLU A 83 8.34 -1.79 -4.18
CA GLU A 83 8.39 -2.05 -2.75
C GLU A 83 8.44 -3.55 -2.48
N THR A 84 9.07 -3.94 -1.39
CA THR A 84 8.97 -5.30 -0.90
C THR A 84 7.70 -5.44 -0.07
N HIS A 85 6.77 -6.26 -0.56
CA HIS A 85 5.65 -6.74 0.23
C HIS A 85 5.97 -8.13 0.76
N ILE A 86 5.34 -8.50 1.86
CA ILE A 86 5.52 -9.81 2.47
C ILE A 86 4.17 -10.52 2.56
N PHE A 87 4.07 -11.69 1.94
CA PHE A 87 2.90 -12.56 2.02
C PHE A 87 3.19 -13.69 3.01
N GLU A 88 2.67 -13.61 4.22
CA GLU A 88 2.90 -14.59 5.28
C GLU A 88 4.37 -15.01 5.44
N GLY A 89 5.26 -14.04 5.53
CA GLY A 89 6.70 -14.27 5.68
C GLY A 89 7.46 -14.48 4.37
N ILE A 90 6.79 -14.49 3.22
CA ILE A 90 7.43 -14.65 1.91
C ILE A 90 7.51 -13.29 1.22
N PRO A 91 8.72 -12.73 0.99
CA PRO A 91 8.87 -11.44 0.33
C PRO A 91 8.59 -11.55 -1.17
N TYR A 92 7.97 -10.52 -1.74
CA TYR A 92 7.82 -10.33 -3.17
C TYR A 92 7.90 -8.85 -3.53
N THR A 93 8.31 -8.55 -4.75
CA THR A 93 8.33 -7.17 -5.24
C THR A 93 6.95 -6.82 -5.76
N ALA A 94 6.38 -5.76 -5.20
CA ALA A 94 5.17 -5.12 -5.70
C ALA A 94 5.54 -3.81 -6.39
N GLU A 95 4.84 -3.53 -7.49
CA GLU A 95 4.96 -2.29 -8.25
C GLU A 95 3.75 -1.41 -7.98
N PHE A 96 3.99 -0.24 -7.39
CA PHE A 96 2.98 0.81 -7.27
C PHE A 96 2.95 1.67 -8.51
N VAL A 97 1.75 1.93 -9.02
CA VAL A 97 1.52 2.66 -10.26
C VAL A 97 0.73 3.92 -9.98
N GLY A 98 1.25 5.07 -10.41
CA GLY A 98 0.53 6.33 -10.42
C GLY A 98 0.36 6.84 -11.85
N VAL A 99 -0.86 7.19 -12.28
CA VAL A 99 -1.15 7.63 -13.65
C VAL A 99 -1.87 8.97 -13.64
N VAL A 100 -1.32 9.94 -14.35
CA VAL A 100 -1.85 11.31 -14.42
C VAL A 100 -1.97 11.77 -15.86
N PRO A 101 -3.17 11.87 -16.43
CA PRO A 101 -3.43 12.48 -17.72
C PRO A 101 -3.74 13.98 -17.59
N ASP A 102 -3.24 14.79 -18.51
CA ASP A 102 -3.62 16.19 -18.63
C ASP A 102 -5.11 16.31 -19.01
N PRO A 103 -5.90 17.12 -18.27
CA PRO A 103 -7.32 17.31 -18.55
C PRO A 103 -7.67 17.74 -19.97
N GLU A 104 -6.82 18.53 -20.65
CA GLU A 104 -7.03 18.99 -22.02
C GLU A 104 -7.01 17.85 -23.05
N TYR A 105 -6.33 16.75 -22.73
CA TYR A 105 -6.18 15.58 -23.61
C TYR A 105 -7.15 14.44 -23.26
N ARG A 106 -8.20 14.70 -22.50
CA ARG A 106 -9.22 13.70 -22.17
C ARG A 106 -9.89 13.15 -23.43
N GLY A 107 -10.36 11.91 -23.36
CA GLY A 107 -11.02 11.23 -24.47
C GLY A 107 -10.09 10.58 -25.49
N GLN A 108 -8.79 10.82 -25.45
CA GLN A 108 -7.80 10.27 -26.38
C GLN A 108 -7.19 8.94 -25.94
N ARG A 109 -7.76 8.29 -24.91
CA ARG A 109 -7.30 7.00 -24.34
C ARG A 109 -5.83 6.99 -23.91
N LEU A 110 -5.26 8.13 -23.56
CA LEU A 110 -3.84 8.24 -23.15
C LEU A 110 -3.52 7.30 -22.00
N GLN A 111 -4.43 7.19 -21.05
CA GLN A 111 -4.26 6.31 -19.90
C GLN A 111 -4.17 4.82 -20.30
N GLN A 112 -4.93 4.39 -21.32
CA GLN A 112 -4.81 3.03 -21.84
C GLN A 112 -3.39 2.75 -22.36
N HIS A 113 -2.86 3.68 -23.16
CA HIS A 113 -1.51 3.54 -23.72
C HIS A 113 -0.42 3.52 -22.66
N ILE A 114 -0.56 4.33 -21.62
CA ILE A 114 0.35 4.34 -20.47
C ILE A 114 0.27 2.99 -19.72
N MET A 115 -0.94 2.52 -19.40
CA MET A 115 -1.13 1.25 -18.70
C MET A 115 -0.59 0.07 -19.51
N ASP A 116 -0.80 0.04 -20.83
CA ASP A 116 -0.25 -1.00 -21.71
C ASP A 116 1.28 -1.03 -21.66
N ALA A 117 1.94 0.14 -21.65
CA ALA A 117 3.39 0.22 -21.55
C ALA A 117 3.92 -0.27 -20.19
N LEU A 118 3.25 0.09 -19.11
CA LEU A 118 3.59 -0.39 -17.76
C LEU A 118 3.41 -1.88 -17.62
N HIS A 119 2.29 -2.42 -18.14
CA HIS A 119 2.03 -3.85 -18.09
C HIS A 119 3.04 -4.66 -18.91
N ALA A 120 3.46 -4.15 -20.07
CA ALA A 120 4.51 -4.78 -20.85
C ALA A 120 5.82 -4.85 -20.07
N ARG A 121 6.23 -3.72 -19.46
CA ARG A 121 7.44 -3.68 -18.64
C ARG A 121 7.37 -4.60 -17.43
N ALA A 122 6.24 -4.60 -16.70
CA ALA A 122 6.05 -5.49 -15.57
C ALA A 122 6.20 -6.97 -15.96
N ASN A 123 5.72 -7.34 -17.13
CA ASN A 123 5.90 -8.70 -17.66
C ASN A 123 7.37 -8.99 -18.01
N ASP A 124 8.07 -8.04 -18.67
CA ASP A 124 9.47 -8.18 -19.05
C ASP A 124 10.40 -8.26 -17.82
N GLU A 125 10.12 -7.48 -16.79
CA GLU A 125 10.87 -7.46 -15.53
C GLU A 125 10.40 -8.52 -14.52
N ASN A 126 9.39 -9.33 -14.89
CA ASN A 126 8.82 -10.39 -14.06
C ASN A 126 8.26 -9.92 -12.72
N HIS A 127 7.64 -8.75 -12.68
CA HIS A 127 6.95 -8.29 -11.49
C HIS A 127 5.75 -9.17 -11.16
N LEU A 128 5.68 -9.66 -9.94
CA LEU A 128 4.64 -10.60 -9.52
C LEU A 128 3.30 -9.93 -9.25
N VAL A 129 3.34 -8.69 -8.75
CA VAL A 129 2.14 -7.95 -8.33
C VAL A 129 2.29 -6.49 -8.72
N GLN A 130 1.20 -5.90 -9.18
CA GLN A 130 1.04 -4.47 -9.41
C GLN A 130 -0.08 -3.94 -8.52
N VAL A 131 0.14 -2.79 -7.92
CA VAL A 131 -0.80 -2.16 -6.98
C VAL A 131 -1.07 -0.74 -7.43
N ILE A 132 -2.30 -0.29 -7.34
CA ILE A 132 -2.67 1.10 -7.62
C ILE A 132 -3.76 1.56 -6.66
N ASN A 133 -3.67 2.81 -6.25
CA ASN A 133 -4.74 3.53 -5.57
C ASN A 133 -5.28 4.63 -6.48
N GLY A 134 -6.53 5.04 -6.34
CA GLY A 134 -7.08 6.13 -7.13
C GLY A 134 -8.56 5.99 -7.46
N ILE A 135 -8.95 6.39 -8.69
CA ILE A 135 -10.34 6.53 -9.12
C ILE A 135 -11.14 5.25 -8.88
N ASN A 136 -12.21 5.37 -8.11
CA ASN A 136 -13.06 4.26 -7.74
C ASN A 136 -13.61 3.54 -8.99
N TRP A 137 -13.55 2.19 -8.97
CA TRP A 137 -14.04 1.29 -10.00
C TRP A 137 -13.30 1.36 -11.35
N TYR A 138 -12.43 2.33 -11.54
CA TYR A 138 -11.82 2.64 -12.83
C TYR A 138 -10.80 1.59 -13.30
N TYR A 139 -9.91 1.14 -12.42
CA TYR A 139 -8.77 0.30 -12.82
C TYR A 139 -9.11 -1.16 -13.09
N ARG A 140 -10.32 -1.58 -12.78
CA ARG A 140 -10.79 -2.95 -13.12
C ARG A 140 -10.73 -3.24 -14.63
N GLN A 141 -10.93 -2.25 -15.49
CA GLN A 141 -10.82 -2.40 -16.94
C GLN A 141 -9.40 -2.77 -17.40
N PHE A 142 -8.38 -2.56 -16.55
CA PHE A 142 -6.98 -2.89 -16.82
C PHE A 142 -6.52 -4.16 -16.10
N GLY A 143 -7.41 -4.93 -15.54
CA GLY A 143 -7.10 -6.21 -14.90
C GLY A 143 -6.81 -6.12 -13.40
N TYR A 144 -7.17 -5.01 -12.76
CA TYR A 144 -7.03 -4.83 -11.31
C TYR A 144 -8.33 -5.14 -10.58
N GLU A 145 -8.22 -5.58 -9.33
CA GLU A 145 -9.34 -5.77 -8.42
C GLU A 145 -9.01 -5.20 -7.04
N TYR A 146 -10.02 -4.74 -6.31
CA TYR A 146 -9.87 -4.36 -4.90
C TYR A 146 -9.56 -5.58 -4.04
N ALA A 147 -8.31 -5.81 -3.75
CA ALA A 147 -7.86 -7.02 -3.07
C ALA A 147 -7.07 -6.78 -1.77
N LEU A 148 -6.52 -5.60 -1.56
CA LEU A 148 -5.86 -5.23 -0.33
C LEU A 148 -6.58 -4.06 0.34
N GLU A 149 -6.65 -4.06 1.67
CA GLU A 149 -7.21 -2.93 2.40
C GLU A 149 -6.18 -1.82 2.55
N PHE A 150 -6.63 -0.60 2.32
CA PHE A 150 -5.84 0.59 2.58
C PHE A 150 -5.94 1.05 4.04
N GLY A 151 -6.95 0.56 4.74
CA GLY A 151 -7.30 0.96 6.09
C GLY A 151 -8.23 2.18 6.14
N GLU A 152 -9.13 2.18 7.11
CA GLU A 152 -9.90 3.37 7.44
C GLU A 152 -9.04 4.28 8.33
N ARG A 153 -9.07 5.59 8.09
CA ARG A 153 -8.42 6.55 8.98
C ARG A 153 -9.14 6.58 10.31
N SER A 154 -8.51 6.04 11.34
CA SER A 154 -9.04 6.13 12.70
C SER A 154 -8.64 7.46 13.31
N LYS A 155 -9.62 8.24 13.80
CA LYS A 155 -9.37 9.51 14.48
C LYS A 155 -9.69 9.41 15.96
N VAL A 156 -8.85 10.05 16.77
CA VAL A 156 -9.10 10.28 18.20
C VAL A 156 -9.08 11.78 18.44
N TRP A 157 -10.19 12.31 18.97
CA TRP A 157 -10.27 13.72 19.36
C TRP A 157 -9.41 13.97 20.60
N LEU A 158 -8.69 15.10 20.63
CA LEU A 158 -7.77 15.42 21.73
C LEU A 158 -8.48 15.43 23.09
N ASN A 159 -9.71 15.91 23.16
CA ASN A 159 -10.51 15.93 24.38
C ASN A 159 -11.01 14.55 24.84
N ALA A 160 -10.83 13.51 24.03
CA ALA A 160 -11.12 12.13 24.41
C ALA A 160 -9.90 11.41 25.01
N ILE A 161 -8.69 11.98 24.87
CA ILE A 161 -7.46 11.41 25.41
C ILE A 161 -7.48 11.63 26.93
N PRO A 162 -7.34 10.55 27.74
CA PRO A 162 -7.29 10.70 29.19
C PRO A 162 -6.14 11.58 29.64
N GLU A 163 -6.43 12.53 30.51
CA GLU A 163 -5.40 13.35 31.18
C GLU A 163 -4.66 12.52 32.23
N LEU A 164 -3.44 12.93 32.55
CA LEU A 164 -2.72 12.38 33.70
C LEU A 164 -3.41 12.82 35.00
N LYS A 165 -3.46 11.92 35.96
CA LYS A 165 -3.92 12.28 37.28
C LYS A 165 -2.83 13.06 38.02
N GLU A 166 -3.25 13.80 39.03
CA GLU A 166 -2.33 14.58 39.86
C GLU A 166 -1.25 13.67 40.47
N GLY A 167 0.03 14.00 40.26
CA GLY A 167 1.17 13.21 40.73
C GLY A 167 1.61 12.06 39.80
N GLU A 168 0.86 11.72 38.75
CA GLU A 168 1.30 10.74 37.76
C GLU A 168 2.32 11.37 36.78
N GLN A 169 3.29 10.57 36.33
CA GLN A 169 4.25 10.94 35.30
C GLN A 169 3.91 10.24 33.96
N GLU A 170 4.35 10.84 32.86
CA GLU A 170 4.23 10.19 31.57
C GLU A 170 5.01 8.89 31.54
N PHE A 171 4.38 7.86 31.02
CA PHE A 171 4.99 6.55 30.85
C PHE A 171 5.96 6.51 29.68
N ILE A 172 5.71 7.34 28.65
CA ILE A 172 6.51 7.43 27.43
C ILE A 172 7.22 8.80 27.38
N LYS A 173 8.50 8.76 27.07
CA LYS A 173 9.30 9.88 26.59
C LYS A 173 9.54 9.69 25.08
N TYR A 174 9.92 10.74 24.38
CA TYR A 174 10.30 10.64 22.97
C TYR A 174 11.62 11.36 22.71
N ARG A 175 12.33 10.86 21.72
CA ARG A 175 13.43 11.56 21.06
C ARG A 175 13.36 11.37 19.55
N ARG A 176 14.04 12.22 18.79
CA ARG A 176 14.20 11.96 17.35
C ARG A 176 15.06 10.73 17.12
N ALA A 177 14.70 9.93 16.12
CA ALA A 177 15.48 8.77 15.72
C ALA A 177 16.83 9.20 15.13
N VAL A 178 17.83 8.37 15.32
CA VAL A 178 19.14 8.44 14.67
C VAL A 178 19.35 7.20 13.79
N LEU A 179 20.40 7.20 12.95
CA LEU A 179 20.64 6.09 12.03
C LEU A 179 20.80 4.74 12.73
N ASP A 180 21.37 4.73 13.93
CA ASP A 180 21.56 3.52 14.72
C ASP A 180 20.26 2.89 15.22
N ASP A 181 19.15 3.64 15.20
CA ASP A 181 17.83 3.12 15.60
C ASP A 181 17.11 2.32 14.50
N ILE A 182 17.60 2.37 13.26
CA ILE A 182 16.90 1.82 12.10
C ILE A 182 16.59 0.33 12.27
N ASP A 183 17.55 -0.46 12.73
CA ASP A 183 17.37 -1.89 12.91
C ASP A 183 16.31 -2.18 13.99
N THR A 184 16.37 -1.45 15.11
CA THR A 184 15.38 -1.57 16.17
C THR A 184 13.97 -1.17 15.71
N ILE A 185 13.85 -0.09 14.92
CA ILE A 185 12.57 0.33 14.33
C ILE A 185 12.00 -0.80 13.46
N GLN A 186 12.82 -1.40 12.59
CA GLN A 186 12.38 -2.49 11.73
C GLN A 186 11.96 -3.74 12.51
N GLU A 187 12.69 -4.11 13.55
CA GLU A 187 12.34 -5.25 14.41
C GLU A 187 10.99 -5.03 15.09
N ILE A 188 10.74 -3.83 15.60
CA ILE A 188 9.46 -3.47 16.22
C ILE A 188 8.34 -3.48 15.18
N ASP A 189 8.55 -2.87 14.02
CA ASP A 189 7.60 -2.82 12.91
C ASP A 189 7.18 -4.23 12.47
N MET A 190 8.16 -5.07 12.16
CA MET A 190 7.94 -6.46 11.74
C MET A 190 7.18 -7.27 12.80
N ALA A 191 7.47 -7.05 14.08
CA ALA A 191 6.77 -7.73 15.17
C ALA A 191 5.29 -7.37 15.26
N GLN A 192 4.90 -6.16 14.81
CA GLN A 192 3.50 -5.70 14.79
C GLN A 192 2.69 -6.35 13.66
N VAL A 193 3.29 -6.56 12.51
CA VAL A 193 2.57 -6.83 11.26
C VAL A 193 2.71 -8.28 10.76
N LYS A 194 3.59 -9.08 11.34
CA LYS A 194 3.92 -10.44 10.87
C LYS A 194 2.76 -11.43 10.80
N ASP A 195 1.70 -11.17 11.58
CA ASP A 195 0.54 -12.06 11.63
C ASP A 195 -0.53 -11.71 10.57
N GLY A 196 -0.30 -10.62 9.81
CA GLY A 196 -1.14 -10.24 8.67
C GLY A 196 -0.95 -11.13 7.45
N ALA A 197 -1.95 -11.14 6.54
CA ALA A 197 -1.85 -11.86 5.28
C ALA A 197 -0.78 -11.22 4.38
N VAL A 198 -0.87 -9.90 4.22
CA VAL A 198 0.12 -9.09 3.49
C VAL A 198 0.50 -7.89 4.34
N TYR A 199 1.78 -7.57 4.37
CA TYR A 199 2.26 -6.34 4.98
C TYR A 199 3.45 -5.74 4.20
N ILE A 200 3.68 -4.45 4.41
CA ILE A 200 4.78 -3.69 3.83
C ILE A 200 5.70 -3.27 4.98
N PRO A 201 6.92 -3.84 5.10
CA PRO A 201 7.85 -3.44 6.14
C PRO A 201 8.44 -2.06 5.85
N LEU A 202 8.76 -1.31 6.89
CA LEU A 202 9.55 -0.08 6.76
C LEU A 202 10.92 -0.40 6.16
N SER A 203 11.27 0.22 5.01
CA SER A 203 12.58 -0.02 4.40
C SER A 203 13.68 0.77 5.10
N LYS A 204 14.89 0.18 5.21
CA LYS A 204 16.08 0.84 5.80
C LYS A 204 16.43 2.10 5.03
N GLU A 205 16.41 2.03 3.70
CA GLU A 205 16.74 3.13 2.82
C GLU A 205 15.78 4.30 3.00
N TRP A 206 14.47 4.00 3.14
CA TRP A 206 13.47 5.02 3.39
C TRP A 206 13.66 5.67 4.76
N LEU A 207 13.85 4.88 5.83
CA LEU A 207 14.11 5.39 7.18
C LEU A 207 15.37 6.26 7.20
N ALA A 208 16.47 5.77 6.59
CA ALA A 208 17.73 6.53 6.52
C ALA A 208 17.53 7.86 5.80
N THR A 209 16.73 7.90 4.73
CA THR A 209 16.40 9.14 4.02
C THR A 209 15.67 10.12 4.93
N GLN A 210 14.64 9.66 5.66
CA GLN A 210 13.90 10.55 6.56
C GLN A 210 14.79 11.10 7.70
N ILE A 211 15.57 10.23 8.31
CA ILE A 211 16.45 10.59 9.45
C ILE A 211 17.59 11.53 9.01
N ASN A 212 18.30 11.20 7.91
CA ASN A 212 19.38 12.03 7.39
C ASN A 212 18.90 13.40 6.94
N ASP A 213 17.80 13.47 6.25
CA ASP A 213 17.26 14.71 5.72
C ASP A 213 16.77 15.65 6.82
N HIS A 214 16.36 15.12 7.96
CA HIS A 214 16.02 15.93 9.13
C HIS A 214 17.25 16.73 9.61
N TYR A 215 18.44 16.13 9.57
CA TYR A 215 19.69 16.77 9.99
C TYR A 215 20.37 17.59 8.89
N GLN A 216 20.08 17.35 7.63
CA GLN A 216 20.54 18.16 6.52
C GLN A 216 19.60 19.35 6.37
N LYS A 217 20.05 20.55 6.71
CA LYS A 217 19.34 21.80 6.40
C LYS A 217 19.15 21.84 4.87
N VAL A 218 17.96 21.55 4.45
CA VAL A 218 17.62 21.63 3.02
C VAL A 218 17.48 23.09 2.68
N ASP A 219 18.36 23.62 1.84
CA ASP A 219 18.40 25.03 1.43
C ASP A 219 17.14 25.45 0.67
N ASN A 220 16.28 24.52 0.28
CA ASN A 220 15.03 24.79 -0.41
C ASN A 220 13.83 24.05 0.22
N PRO A 221 13.14 24.67 1.19
CA PRO A 221 11.99 24.06 1.87
C PRO A 221 10.78 23.76 0.96
N LYS A 222 10.77 24.26 -0.28
CA LYS A 222 9.65 24.03 -1.22
C LYS A 222 9.57 22.61 -1.76
N HIS A 223 10.63 21.81 -1.59
CA HIS A 223 10.77 20.51 -2.24
C HIS A 223 10.84 19.34 -1.28
N VAL A 224 10.46 19.50 -0.02
CA VAL A 224 10.70 18.48 1.00
C VAL A 224 9.41 18.07 1.69
N VAL A 225 8.94 16.87 1.40
CA VAL A 225 8.01 16.14 2.25
C VAL A 225 8.84 15.19 3.11
N LEU A 226 9.19 15.65 4.29
CA LEU A 226 9.90 14.84 5.29
C LEU A 226 8.92 14.27 6.28
N ARG A 227 9.23 13.07 6.75
CA ARG A 227 8.59 12.50 7.91
C ARG A 227 9.46 12.73 9.13
N GLU A 228 8.84 13.04 10.26
CA GLU A 228 9.52 12.98 11.56
C GLU A 228 9.47 11.53 12.05
N VAL A 229 10.62 10.96 12.37
CA VAL A 229 10.74 9.63 12.95
C VAL A 229 11.17 9.78 14.39
N LEU A 230 10.34 9.33 15.32
CA LEU A 230 10.60 9.40 16.75
C LEU A 230 10.76 8.02 17.34
N ILE A 231 11.69 7.89 18.27
CA ILE A 231 11.80 6.76 19.19
C ILE A 231 10.98 7.05 20.44
N LEU A 232 10.28 6.03 20.91
CA LEU A 232 9.54 6.06 22.16
C LEU A 232 10.33 5.28 23.21
N GLU A 233 10.56 5.90 24.35
CA GLU A 233 11.33 5.36 25.47
C GLU A 233 10.49 5.32 26.74
N ASP A 234 10.74 4.34 27.61
CA ASP A 234 10.15 4.31 28.96
C ASP A 234 10.89 5.24 29.94
N CYS A 235 10.51 5.19 31.21
CA CYS A 235 11.14 6.01 32.25
C CYS A 235 12.61 5.64 32.51
N ASP A 236 13.04 4.43 32.14
CA ASP A 236 14.40 3.92 32.30
C ASP A 236 15.23 4.07 31.00
N ASP A 237 14.76 4.86 30.04
CA ASP A 237 15.37 5.15 28.75
C ASP A 237 15.50 3.89 27.82
N ASN A 238 14.70 2.83 28.08
CA ASN A 238 14.63 1.70 27.15
C ASN A 238 13.74 2.03 25.98
N ILE A 239 14.15 1.63 24.77
CA ILE A 239 13.33 1.77 23.56
C ILE A 239 12.14 0.82 23.67
N VAL A 240 10.93 1.39 23.64
CA VAL A 240 9.67 0.66 23.73
C VAL A 240 8.79 0.81 22.47
N GLY A 241 9.20 1.64 21.53
CA GLY A 241 8.48 1.85 20.30
C GLY A 241 9.06 2.91 19.39
N TYR A 242 8.35 3.14 18.31
CA TYR A 242 8.63 4.21 17.35
C TYR A 242 7.32 4.82 16.84
N VAL A 243 7.41 6.01 16.28
CA VAL A 243 6.31 6.66 15.56
C VAL A 243 6.82 7.49 14.38
N VAL A 244 6.07 7.48 13.28
CA VAL A 244 6.31 8.28 12.08
C VAL A 244 5.20 9.30 11.93
N LEU A 245 5.58 10.57 11.87
CA LEU A 245 4.68 11.73 11.79
C LEU A 245 4.92 12.52 10.50
N PRO A 246 3.95 13.33 10.03
CA PRO A 246 4.19 14.28 8.96
C PRO A 246 5.10 15.42 9.43
N ASN A 247 5.80 16.04 8.51
CA ASN A 247 6.31 17.39 8.74
C ASN A 247 5.17 18.39 8.49
N LEU A 248 4.55 18.89 9.55
CA LEU A 248 3.37 19.78 9.46
C LEU A 248 3.66 21.12 8.76
N ASP A 249 4.90 21.55 8.71
CA ASP A 249 5.30 22.79 8.04
C ASP A 249 5.48 22.61 6.53
N ALA A 250 5.68 21.36 6.07
CA ALA A 250 5.93 21.02 4.68
C ALA A 250 4.72 20.36 3.99
N GLU A 251 3.83 19.71 4.75
CA GLU A 251 2.74 18.91 4.19
C GLU A 251 1.36 19.59 4.27
N MET A 252 0.52 19.24 3.28
CA MET A 252 -0.93 19.41 3.41
C MET A 252 -1.48 18.29 4.28
N THR A 253 -1.51 18.49 5.58
CA THR A 253 -2.23 17.59 6.47
C THR A 253 -3.73 17.86 6.41
N GLU A 254 -4.55 16.87 6.75
CA GLU A 254 -5.97 17.08 6.91
C GLU A 254 -6.21 18.15 7.97
N LYS A 255 -6.96 19.21 7.62
CA LYS A 255 -7.23 20.33 8.54
C LYS A 255 -7.70 19.82 9.90
N GLY A 256 -6.96 20.18 10.93
CA GLY A 256 -7.28 19.87 12.31
C GLY A 256 -6.88 18.48 12.80
N SER A 257 -6.03 17.77 12.09
CA SER A 257 -5.50 16.47 12.56
C SER A 257 -3.99 16.40 12.46
N LEU A 258 -3.35 15.83 13.49
CA LEU A 258 -1.96 15.36 13.41
C LEU A 258 -1.98 13.90 12.95
N GLY A 259 -1.38 13.63 11.78
CA GLY A 259 -1.31 12.28 11.22
C GLY A 259 -0.29 11.40 11.94
N VAL A 260 -0.59 10.13 12.13
CA VAL A 260 0.34 9.07 12.53
C VAL A 260 0.40 8.10 11.36
N TYR A 261 1.53 8.07 10.65
CA TYR A 261 1.69 7.27 9.43
C TYR A 261 2.13 5.85 9.71
N SER A 262 2.96 5.66 10.72
CA SER A 262 3.35 4.37 11.26
C SER A 262 3.67 4.50 12.74
N MET A 263 3.42 3.46 13.50
CA MET A 263 3.73 3.37 14.92
C MET A 263 3.82 1.91 15.32
N GLY A 264 4.83 1.56 16.09
CA GLY A 264 4.97 0.23 16.69
C GLY A 264 5.36 0.32 18.15
N LEU A 265 4.92 -0.67 18.92
CA LEU A 265 5.28 -0.85 20.32
C LEU A 265 5.87 -2.25 20.52
N ILE A 266 6.84 -2.40 21.41
CA ILE A 266 7.40 -3.72 21.74
C ILE A 266 6.33 -4.65 22.35
N ARG A 267 6.52 -5.95 22.21
CA ARG A 267 5.65 -6.95 22.85
C ARG A 267 5.86 -6.95 24.37
N GLY A 268 4.77 -7.14 25.10
CA GLY A 268 4.81 -7.25 26.58
C GLY A 268 4.68 -5.93 27.32
N ILE A 269 4.70 -4.78 26.62
CA ILE A 269 4.36 -3.49 27.23
C ILE A 269 2.86 -3.39 27.49
N ASP A 270 2.45 -2.64 28.51
CA ASP A 270 1.05 -2.22 28.65
C ASP A 270 0.70 -1.26 27.50
N THR A 271 0.23 -1.85 26.40
CA THR A 271 -0.05 -1.15 25.16
C THR A 271 -1.00 0.02 25.35
N LYS A 272 -1.99 -0.11 26.24
CA LYS A 272 -2.99 0.94 26.46
C LYS A 272 -2.38 2.15 27.17
N THR A 273 -1.61 1.93 28.22
CA THR A 273 -0.91 2.98 28.96
C THR A 273 0.13 3.66 28.08
N ALA A 274 0.94 2.88 27.35
CA ALA A 274 1.92 3.39 26.41
C ALA A 274 1.26 4.23 25.28
N LEU A 275 0.15 3.76 24.72
CA LEU A 275 -0.57 4.47 23.66
C LEU A 275 -1.12 5.81 24.12
N PHE A 276 -1.76 5.88 25.28
CA PHE A 276 -2.28 7.16 25.80
C PHE A 276 -1.17 8.15 26.17
N SER A 277 -0.10 7.67 26.77
CA SER A 277 1.09 8.49 27.03
C SER A 277 1.68 9.01 25.71
N THR A 278 1.85 8.14 24.72
CA THR A 278 2.30 8.54 23.37
C THR A 278 1.39 9.60 22.77
N MET A 279 0.06 9.43 22.80
CA MET A 279 -0.88 10.41 22.24
C MET A 279 -0.66 11.81 22.83
N ARG A 280 -0.48 11.92 24.16
CA ARG A 280 -0.20 13.21 24.80
C ARG A 280 1.16 13.78 24.39
N GLN A 281 2.19 12.92 24.38
CA GLN A 281 3.55 13.30 23.99
C GLN A 281 3.65 13.77 22.54
N LEU A 282 2.88 13.18 21.60
CA LEU A 282 2.84 13.63 20.21
C LEU A 282 2.31 15.05 20.05
N ILE A 283 1.34 15.44 20.87
CA ILE A 283 0.82 16.81 20.87
C ILE A 283 1.87 17.79 21.40
N GLU A 284 2.59 17.44 22.47
CA GLU A 284 3.67 18.27 23.00
C GLU A 284 4.84 18.36 22.00
N PHE A 285 5.19 17.26 21.34
CA PHE A 285 6.17 17.29 20.26
C PHE A 285 5.73 18.25 19.15
N ALA A 286 4.51 18.13 18.66
CA ALA A 286 4.00 19.00 17.59
C ALA A 286 4.08 20.47 17.98
N LYS A 287 3.69 20.84 19.21
CA LYS A 287 3.78 22.21 19.73
C LYS A 287 5.21 22.74 19.79
N SER A 288 6.17 21.88 20.08
CA SER A 288 7.60 22.28 20.23
C SER A 288 8.35 22.30 18.90
N ALA A 289 7.98 21.41 17.96
CA ALA A 289 8.76 21.15 16.74
C ALA A 289 8.29 21.97 15.52
N PHE A 290 7.00 22.36 15.47
CA PHE A 290 6.40 22.99 14.30
C PHE A 290 5.94 24.42 14.58
N LYS A 291 5.71 25.20 13.51
CA LYS A 291 5.21 26.56 13.61
C LYS A 291 3.83 26.59 14.27
N GLN A 292 3.58 27.62 15.07
CA GLN A 292 2.32 27.81 15.77
C GLN A 292 1.12 27.79 14.81
N GLU A 293 1.27 28.34 13.62
CA GLU A 293 0.24 28.35 12.58
C GLU A 293 -0.14 26.94 12.09
N SER A 294 0.86 26.04 11.99
CA SER A 294 0.67 24.63 11.62
C SER A 294 -0.02 23.82 12.73
N VAL A 295 0.18 24.20 13.97
CA VAL A 295 -0.26 23.43 15.16
C VAL A 295 -1.59 23.93 15.74
N SER A 296 -1.88 25.24 15.65
CA SER A 296 -3.02 25.89 16.34
C SER A 296 -4.41 25.31 15.97
N GLY A 297 -4.51 24.68 14.82
CA GLY A 297 -5.75 24.06 14.34
C GLY A 297 -5.94 22.58 14.69
N ILE A 298 -4.95 21.93 15.34
CA ILE A 298 -5.01 20.48 15.61
C ILE A 298 -6.06 20.22 16.71
N LYS A 299 -7.01 19.35 16.37
CA LYS A 299 -8.10 18.92 17.27
C LYS A 299 -8.15 17.41 17.47
N SER A 300 -7.42 16.65 16.65
CA SER A 300 -7.42 15.18 16.67
C SER A 300 -6.07 14.62 16.25
N LEU A 301 -5.83 13.37 16.65
CA LEU A 301 -4.83 12.49 16.05
C LEU A 301 -5.52 11.61 15.01
N ALA A 302 -4.86 11.34 13.89
CA ALA A 302 -5.39 10.51 12.81
C ALA A 302 -4.38 9.43 12.43
N TRP A 303 -4.74 8.16 12.60
CA TRP A 303 -3.91 7.02 12.20
C TRP A 303 -4.13 6.70 10.74
N TYR A 304 -3.05 6.73 9.96
CA TYR A 304 -3.00 6.36 8.54
C TYR A 304 -2.50 4.92 8.37
N MET A 305 -2.87 4.06 9.29
CA MET A 305 -2.53 2.64 9.33
C MET A 305 -3.79 1.81 9.20
N SER A 306 -3.64 0.53 8.83
CA SER A 306 -4.75 -0.42 8.81
C SER A 306 -5.50 -0.42 10.15
N GLN A 307 -6.83 -0.50 10.10
CA GLN A 307 -7.65 -0.68 11.30
C GLN A 307 -7.30 -1.94 12.08
N TRP A 308 -6.68 -2.92 11.44
CA TRP A 308 -6.21 -4.19 12.01
C TRP A 308 -4.78 -4.12 12.56
N HIS A 309 -4.16 -2.96 12.49
CA HIS A 309 -2.84 -2.77 13.10
C HIS A 309 -2.98 -2.80 14.63
N PRO A 310 -2.13 -3.58 15.36
CA PRO A 310 -2.27 -3.76 16.80
C PRO A 310 -2.40 -2.47 17.61
N VAL A 311 -1.64 -1.45 17.23
CA VAL A 311 -1.73 -0.11 17.87
C VAL A 311 -3.10 0.53 17.65
N VAL A 312 -3.68 0.41 16.45
CA VAL A 312 -5.01 0.96 16.14
C VAL A 312 -6.09 0.15 16.83
N GLU A 313 -5.96 -1.17 16.90
CA GLU A 313 -6.89 -2.03 17.65
C GLU A 313 -6.88 -1.75 19.16
N ALA A 314 -5.73 -1.36 19.71
CA ALA A 314 -5.61 -0.98 21.11
C ALA A 314 -6.34 0.33 21.49
N ILE A 315 -6.68 1.18 20.50
CA ILE A 315 -7.50 2.36 20.73
C ILE A 315 -8.92 1.91 21.11
N PRO A 316 -9.47 2.33 22.25
CA PRO A 316 -10.82 1.97 22.63
C PRO A 316 -11.85 2.28 21.55
N PRO A 317 -12.78 1.37 21.20
CA PRO A 317 -13.76 1.59 20.14
C PRO A 317 -14.60 2.86 20.34
N THR A 318 -14.86 3.24 21.60
CA THR A 318 -15.60 4.47 21.95
C THR A 318 -14.86 5.76 21.63
N MET A 319 -13.54 5.69 21.48
CA MET A 319 -12.69 6.83 21.12
C MET A 319 -12.39 6.90 19.63
N ARG A 320 -12.56 5.78 18.91
CA ARG A 320 -12.29 5.72 17.47
C ARG A 320 -13.43 6.34 16.68
N ASN A 321 -13.14 7.40 15.97
CA ASN A 321 -14.04 7.98 14.97
C ASN A 321 -13.49 7.64 13.59
N PHE A 322 -14.23 6.85 12.83
CA PHE A 322 -13.88 6.55 11.45
C PHE A 322 -14.21 7.75 10.57
N ALA A 323 -13.18 8.44 10.10
CA ALA A 323 -13.36 9.45 9.09
C ALA A 323 -13.51 8.76 7.74
N ARG A 324 -14.75 8.46 7.34
CA ARG A 324 -15.02 8.10 5.96
C ARG A 324 -14.73 9.30 5.09
N LEU A 325 -13.60 9.28 4.41
CA LEU A 325 -13.35 10.21 3.33
C LEU A 325 -14.29 9.86 2.17
N ARG A 326 -15.14 10.80 1.79
CA ARG A 326 -16.20 10.61 0.78
C ARG A 326 -15.68 10.16 -0.59
N PHE A 327 -14.37 10.23 -0.85
CA PHE A 327 -13.79 10.11 -2.18
C PHE A 327 -12.52 9.26 -2.27
N GLU A 328 -12.01 8.70 -1.17
CA GLU A 328 -10.83 7.84 -1.21
C GLU A 328 -11.24 6.38 -1.22
N SER A 329 -10.62 5.62 -2.11
CA SER A 329 -10.73 4.17 -2.08
C SER A 329 -10.10 3.64 -0.81
N LEU A 330 -10.88 2.95 0.02
CA LEU A 330 -10.40 2.27 1.23
C LEU A 330 -9.67 0.95 0.89
N SER A 331 -9.36 0.73 -0.36
CA SER A 331 -8.76 -0.50 -0.85
C SER A 331 -7.81 -0.22 -1.98
N TYR A 332 -6.67 -0.92 -1.97
CA TYR A 332 -5.81 -0.98 -3.12
C TYR A 332 -6.36 -1.93 -4.18
N TYR A 333 -6.28 -1.48 -5.42
CA TYR A 333 -6.39 -2.36 -6.56
C TYR A 333 -5.12 -3.17 -6.71
N VAL A 334 -5.28 -4.45 -6.95
CA VAL A 334 -4.19 -5.40 -7.16
C VAL A 334 -4.37 -6.06 -8.52
N ARG A 335 -3.29 -6.16 -9.27
CA ARG A 335 -3.18 -6.97 -10.47
C ARG A 335 -2.07 -7.98 -10.28
N VAL A 336 -2.35 -9.25 -10.59
CA VAL A 336 -1.37 -10.33 -10.65
C VAL A 336 -1.22 -10.72 -12.11
N PRO A 337 -0.11 -10.34 -12.77
CA PRO A 337 0.08 -10.58 -14.20
C PRO A 337 0.04 -12.06 -14.58
N ASP A 338 0.66 -12.91 -13.77
CA ASP A 338 0.67 -14.37 -13.90
C ASP A 338 0.31 -15.02 -12.56
N LEU A 339 -0.93 -15.46 -12.47
CA LEU A 339 -1.47 -16.04 -11.24
C LEU A 339 -0.76 -17.34 -10.84
N ALA A 340 -0.41 -18.20 -11.80
CA ALA A 340 0.28 -19.44 -11.53
C ALA A 340 1.67 -19.17 -10.96
N LYS A 341 2.42 -18.26 -11.57
CA LYS A 341 3.75 -17.86 -11.11
C LYS A 341 3.72 -17.24 -9.70
N PHE A 342 2.74 -16.39 -9.41
CA PHE A 342 2.59 -15.82 -8.07
C PHE A 342 2.27 -16.90 -7.04
N LEU A 343 1.34 -17.82 -7.32
CA LEU A 343 1.01 -18.93 -6.42
C LEU A 343 2.20 -19.87 -6.21
N GLN A 344 3.00 -20.14 -7.24
CA GLN A 344 4.24 -20.89 -7.11
C GLN A 344 5.23 -20.18 -6.19
N HIS A 345 5.34 -18.86 -6.27
CA HIS A 345 6.22 -18.06 -5.41
C HIS A 345 5.79 -18.15 -3.94
N ILE A 346 4.48 -18.06 -3.64
CA ILE A 346 3.96 -18.13 -2.28
C ILE A 346 3.61 -19.56 -1.81
N LEU A 347 3.97 -20.58 -2.60
CA LEU A 347 3.68 -22.00 -2.31
C LEU A 347 4.05 -22.44 -0.89
N PRO A 348 5.18 -22.00 -0.29
CA PRO A 348 5.48 -22.37 1.10
C PRO A 348 4.42 -21.90 2.11
N ALA A 349 3.78 -20.75 1.88
CA ALA A 349 2.68 -20.28 2.75
C ALA A 349 1.43 -21.15 2.56
N LEU A 350 1.09 -21.48 1.33
CA LEU A 350 -0.08 -22.31 1.02
C LEU A 350 0.07 -23.72 1.61
N ASN A 351 1.26 -24.30 1.53
CA ASN A 351 1.53 -25.62 2.11
C ASN A 351 1.52 -25.61 3.64
N ARG A 352 2.01 -24.55 4.29
CA ARG A 352 1.87 -24.40 5.76
C ARG A 352 0.40 -24.39 6.21
N ARG A 353 -0.48 -23.73 5.44
CA ARG A 353 -1.92 -23.71 5.74
C ARG A 353 -2.56 -25.11 5.66
N LEU A 354 -2.17 -25.90 4.67
CA LEU A 354 -2.61 -27.30 4.53
C LEU A 354 -2.08 -28.16 5.68
N GLU A 355 -0.80 -28.06 6.00
CA GLU A 355 -0.16 -28.78 7.11
C GLU A 355 -0.86 -28.51 8.45
N GLN A 356 -1.26 -27.27 8.69
CA GLN A 356 -1.96 -26.84 9.90
C GLN A 356 -3.46 -27.20 9.91
N SER A 357 -4.01 -27.64 8.78
CA SER A 357 -5.42 -28.01 8.68
C SER A 357 -5.70 -29.34 9.37
N LEU A 358 -6.74 -29.41 10.18
CA LEU A 358 -7.19 -30.65 10.81
C LEU A 358 -7.90 -31.58 9.83
N THR A 359 -8.43 -31.06 8.72
CA THR A 359 -9.30 -31.77 7.78
C THR A 359 -8.65 -32.09 6.45
N HIS A 360 -7.68 -31.26 6.02
CA HIS A 360 -7.09 -31.35 4.67
C HIS A 360 -5.58 -31.60 4.67
N ASN A 361 -4.97 -31.86 5.81
CA ASN A 361 -3.53 -32.16 5.93
C ASN A 361 -3.07 -33.47 5.22
N ASN A 362 -3.99 -34.22 4.65
CA ASN A 362 -3.70 -35.41 3.85
C ASN A 362 -4.52 -35.45 2.54
N TYR A 363 -5.06 -34.31 2.11
CA TYR A 363 -5.86 -34.21 0.90
C TYR A 363 -5.04 -34.56 -0.35
N THR A 364 -5.64 -35.34 -1.27
CA THR A 364 -5.08 -35.68 -2.59
C THR A 364 -6.14 -35.44 -3.66
N GLY A 365 -5.82 -34.66 -4.66
CA GLY A 365 -6.78 -34.30 -5.70
C GLY A 365 -6.27 -33.20 -6.64
N VAL A 366 -7.15 -32.70 -7.46
CA VAL A 366 -6.91 -31.57 -8.36
C VAL A 366 -8.02 -30.55 -8.15
N VAL A 367 -7.66 -29.30 -7.97
CA VAL A 367 -8.59 -28.16 -7.93
C VAL A 367 -8.21 -27.17 -9.00
N LYS A 368 -9.20 -26.72 -9.76
CA LYS A 368 -9.03 -25.75 -10.84
C LYS A 368 -9.78 -24.47 -10.52
N ILE A 369 -9.16 -23.33 -10.72
CA ILE A 369 -9.78 -22.01 -10.61
C ILE A 369 -9.93 -21.46 -12.01
N SER A 370 -11.15 -21.10 -12.40
CA SER A 370 -11.49 -20.57 -13.73
C SER A 370 -12.02 -19.15 -13.62
N ASN A 371 -11.49 -18.25 -14.45
CA ASN A 371 -11.98 -16.87 -14.58
C ASN A 371 -13.04 -16.69 -15.68
N TYR A 372 -13.74 -17.73 -16.08
CA TYR A 372 -14.75 -17.75 -17.16
C TYR A 372 -14.26 -17.41 -18.56
N THR A 373 -13.13 -16.76 -18.73
CA THR A 373 -12.63 -16.28 -20.02
C THR A 373 -11.17 -16.66 -20.24
N PRO A 374 -10.80 -17.10 -21.45
CA PRO A 374 -9.39 -17.37 -21.79
C PRO A 374 -8.47 -16.15 -21.70
N ARG A 375 -9.03 -14.95 -21.76
CA ARG A 375 -8.26 -13.70 -21.65
C ARG A 375 -7.52 -13.59 -20.30
N TYR A 376 -8.08 -14.19 -19.26
CA TYR A 376 -7.51 -14.20 -17.92
C TYR A 376 -7.38 -15.65 -17.46
N PRO A 377 -6.24 -16.31 -17.75
CA PRO A 377 -6.03 -17.68 -17.32
C PRO A 377 -6.24 -17.84 -15.83
N GLY A 378 -6.89 -18.93 -15.44
CA GLY A 378 -6.94 -19.39 -14.07
C GLY A 378 -5.76 -20.28 -13.73
N VAL A 379 -5.90 -21.12 -12.71
CA VAL A 379 -4.86 -22.05 -12.27
C VAL A 379 -5.42 -23.42 -11.97
N GLU A 380 -4.59 -24.44 -12.16
CA GLU A 380 -4.78 -25.80 -11.70
C GLU A 380 -3.80 -26.06 -10.55
N LEU A 381 -4.31 -26.56 -9.44
CA LEU A 381 -3.55 -26.94 -8.25
C LEU A 381 -3.64 -28.45 -8.09
N LYS A 382 -2.51 -29.14 -8.08
CA LYS A 382 -2.41 -30.58 -7.82
C LYS A 382 -1.95 -30.83 -6.40
N PHE A 383 -2.72 -31.62 -5.68
CA PHE A 383 -2.48 -31.95 -4.27
C PHE A 383 -2.10 -33.42 -4.14
N GLU A 384 -1.08 -33.71 -3.36
CA GLU A 384 -0.68 -35.06 -2.94
C GLU A 384 -0.38 -35.09 -1.46
N LYS A 385 -1.17 -35.84 -0.70
CA LYS A 385 -1.00 -36.03 0.77
C LYS A 385 -0.87 -34.72 1.54
N GLY A 386 -1.75 -33.76 1.30
CA GLY A 386 -1.79 -32.49 2.00
C GLY A 386 -0.76 -31.46 1.52
N VAL A 387 -0.09 -31.68 0.40
CA VAL A 387 0.89 -30.77 -0.17
C VAL A 387 0.50 -30.42 -1.60
N ILE A 388 0.56 -29.16 -1.97
CA ILE A 388 0.45 -28.72 -3.36
C ILE A 388 1.79 -29.06 -4.04
N VAL A 389 1.76 -29.98 -5.00
CA VAL A 389 2.95 -30.48 -5.69
C VAL A 389 3.13 -29.84 -7.07
N ASP A 390 2.09 -29.28 -7.66
CA ASP A 390 2.16 -28.60 -8.95
C ASP A 390 1.12 -27.49 -9.04
N ILE A 391 1.50 -26.40 -9.72
CA ILE A 391 0.66 -25.24 -10.02
C ILE A 391 0.86 -24.87 -11.48
N ALA A 392 -0.17 -24.98 -12.29
CA ALA A 392 -0.13 -24.68 -13.72
C ALA A 392 -1.21 -23.69 -14.12
N GLN A 393 -1.02 -23.00 -15.25
CA GLN A 393 -2.10 -22.20 -15.83
C GLN A 393 -3.25 -23.10 -16.30
N TYR A 394 -4.47 -22.66 -16.04
CA TYR A 394 -5.67 -23.35 -16.46
C TYR A 394 -6.55 -22.46 -17.35
N ILE A 395 -6.93 -22.99 -18.51
CA ILE A 395 -7.91 -22.38 -19.40
C ILE A 395 -8.97 -23.43 -19.69
N LYS A 396 -10.21 -23.18 -19.29
CA LYS A 396 -11.31 -24.07 -19.58
C LYS A 396 -11.55 -24.11 -21.09
N LYS A 397 -11.42 -25.30 -21.71
CA LYS A 397 -11.49 -25.51 -23.17
C LYS A 397 -12.88 -25.87 -23.67
N ASP A 398 -13.71 -26.41 -22.81
CA ASP A 398 -15.05 -26.94 -23.19
C ASP A 398 -16.10 -26.61 -22.12
N GLN A 399 -17.36 -26.95 -22.43
CA GLN A 399 -18.49 -26.77 -21.51
C GLN A 399 -18.75 -28.02 -20.66
N SER A 400 -17.84 -28.99 -20.63
CA SER A 400 -18.00 -30.18 -19.79
C SER A 400 -18.15 -29.81 -18.33
N LYS A 401 -18.99 -30.56 -17.61
CA LYS A 401 -19.11 -30.46 -16.17
C LYS A 401 -17.88 -31.11 -15.55
N ASP A 402 -16.99 -30.29 -14.99
CA ASP A 402 -15.84 -30.74 -14.23
C ASP A 402 -16.04 -30.28 -12.78
N ALA A 403 -16.32 -31.24 -11.90
CA ALA A 403 -16.60 -30.97 -10.48
C ALA A 403 -15.40 -30.39 -9.74
N SER A 404 -14.18 -30.51 -10.28
CA SER A 404 -12.96 -29.96 -9.70
C SER A 404 -12.76 -28.47 -9.98
N VAL A 405 -13.68 -27.79 -10.69
CA VAL A 405 -13.53 -26.40 -11.10
C VAL A 405 -14.31 -25.46 -10.19
N ALA A 406 -13.60 -24.50 -9.62
CA ALA A 406 -14.15 -23.30 -9.00
C ALA A 406 -14.22 -22.15 -10.02
N PHE A 407 -15.37 -21.53 -10.16
CA PHE A 407 -15.61 -20.43 -11.08
C PHE A 407 -15.63 -19.11 -10.34
N PHE A 408 -14.92 -18.12 -10.89
CA PHE A 408 -14.88 -16.76 -10.39
C PHE A 408 -15.04 -15.76 -11.53
N PRO A 409 -15.87 -14.71 -11.41
CA PRO A 409 -15.83 -13.59 -12.34
C PRO A 409 -14.40 -13.05 -12.48
N PRO A 410 -14.03 -12.48 -13.64
CA PRO A 410 -12.68 -12.00 -13.87
C PRO A 410 -12.14 -11.15 -12.73
N HIS A 411 -10.95 -11.51 -12.23
CA HIS A 411 -10.21 -10.88 -11.13
C HIS A 411 -10.81 -11.05 -9.73
N SER A 412 -12.07 -11.49 -9.56
CA SER A 412 -12.69 -11.56 -8.23
C SER A 412 -11.99 -12.55 -7.28
N PHE A 413 -11.30 -13.57 -7.82
CA PHE A 413 -10.46 -14.47 -7.03
C PHE A 413 -9.35 -13.76 -6.29
N LEU A 414 -8.85 -12.61 -6.76
CA LEU A 414 -7.84 -11.83 -6.06
C LEU A 414 -8.29 -11.36 -4.67
N GLN A 415 -9.60 -11.15 -4.47
CA GLN A 415 -10.14 -10.82 -3.15
C GLN A 415 -9.98 -11.97 -2.15
N VAL A 416 -10.09 -13.21 -2.63
CA VAL A 416 -9.86 -14.42 -1.83
C VAL A 416 -8.37 -14.66 -1.61
N LEU A 417 -7.58 -14.57 -2.68
CA LEU A 417 -6.14 -14.80 -2.66
C LEU A 417 -5.43 -13.92 -1.62
N PHE A 418 -5.78 -12.63 -1.57
CA PHE A 418 -5.19 -11.66 -0.64
C PHE A 418 -5.95 -11.56 0.70
N GLY A 419 -6.88 -12.49 0.96
CA GLY A 419 -7.55 -12.61 2.25
C GLY A 419 -8.62 -11.55 2.56
N LYS A 420 -8.90 -10.63 1.62
CA LYS A 420 -9.88 -9.55 1.83
C LYS A 420 -11.30 -10.07 2.04
N ARG A 421 -11.66 -11.15 1.36
CA ARG A 421 -12.96 -11.81 1.48
C ARG A 421 -12.81 -13.32 1.52
N SER A 422 -13.69 -13.97 2.28
CA SER A 422 -13.84 -15.40 2.19
C SER A 422 -14.60 -15.79 0.91
N ILE A 423 -14.50 -17.06 0.51
CA ILE A 423 -15.28 -17.61 -0.61
C ILE A 423 -16.78 -17.47 -0.33
N LYS A 424 -17.22 -17.76 0.88
CA LYS A 424 -18.63 -17.62 1.31
C LYS A 424 -19.15 -16.18 1.20
N GLU A 425 -18.31 -15.21 1.58
CA GLU A 425 -18.67 -13.79 1.39
C GLU A 425 -18.83 -13.46 -0.08
N LEU A 426 -17.94 -13.93 -0.97
CA LEU A 426 -18.10 -13.70 -2.41
C LEU A 426 -19.35 -14.35 -2.97
N MET A 427 -19.60 -15.61 -2.64
CA MET A 427 -20.80 -16.35 -3.09
C MET A 427 -22.10 -15.67 -2.63
N SER A 428 -22.10 -14.96 -1.50
CA SER A 428 -23.30 -14.30 -0.98
C SER A 428 -23.79 -13.12 -1.82
N PHE A 429 -22.92 -12.48 -2.61
CA PHE A 429 -23.28 -11.32 -3.43
C PHE A 429 -22.89 -11.43 -4.92
N LEU A 430 -22.04 -12.40 -5.27
CA LEU A 430 -21.68 -12.72 -6.65
C LEU A 430 -22.19 -14.14 -7.01
N PRO A 431 -23.38 -14.27 -7.57
CA PRO A 431 -23.95 -15.61 -7.89
C PRO A 431 -23.13 -16.38 -8.93
N ASP A 432 -22.27 -15.67 -9.67
CA ASP A 432 -21.35 -16.29 -10.64
C ASP A 432 -20.10 -16.93 -9.98
N VAL A 433 -19.90 -16.75 -8.67
CA VAL A 433 -18.92 -17.54 -7.92
C VAL A 433 -19.57 -18.86 -7.55
N TYR A 434 -19.11 -19.93 -8.20
CA TYR A 434 -19.69 -21.26 -8.04
C TYR A 434 -18.60 -22.34 -8.02
N MET A 435 -18.78 -23.33 -7.15
CA MET A 435 -17.97 -24.54 -7.05
C MET A 435 -18.72 -25.62 -6.28
N GLU A 436 -18.27 -26.86 -6.40
CA GLU A 436 -18.76 -27.95 -5.56
C GLU A 436 -18.24 -27.80 -4.12
N LEU A 437 -18.94 -28.40 -3.16
CA LEU A 437 -18.66 -28.19 -1.73
C LEU A 437 -17.28 -28.68 -1.32
N ASP A 438 -16.83 -29.82 -1.83
CA ASP A 438 -15.50 -30.37 -1.55
C ASP A 438 -14.37 -29.46 -2.07
N VAL A 439 -14.56 -28.83 -3.24
CA VAL A 439 -13.64 -27.83 -3.78
C VAL A 439 -13.62 -26.57 -2.91
N GLN A 440 -14.80 -26.12 -2.45
CA GLN A 440 -14.91 -24.97 -1.56
C GLN A 440 -14.15 -25.22 -0.26
N GLU A 441 -14.31 -26.36 0.38
CA GLU A 441 -13.66 -26.71 1.64
C GLU A 441 -12.13 -26.68 1.50
N VAL A 442 -11.57 -27.25 0.43
CA VAL A 442 -10.12 -27.20 0.16
C VAL A 442 -9.65 -25.76 -0.05
N LEU A 443 -10.37 -25.00 -0.88
CA LEU A 443 -9.97 -23.61 -1.18
C LEU A 443 -10.10 -22.69 0.03
N GLU A 444 -11.04 -22.91 0.95
CA GLU A 444 -11.15 -22.15 2.21
C GLU A 444 -9.97 -22.41 3.16
N VAL A 445 -9.37 -23.61 3.10
CA VAL A 445 -8.14 -23.92 3.84
C VAL A 445 -6.94 -23.25 3.17
N VAL A 446 -6.82 -23.34 1.86
CA VAL A 446 -5.68 -22.78 1.11
C VAL A 446 -5.71 -21.25 1.08
N PHE A 447 -6.90 -20.66 0.97
CA PHE A 447 -7.13 -19.22 0.86
C PHE A 447 -8.13 -18.72 1.91
N PRO A 448 -7.78 -18.77 3.20
CA PRO A 448 -8.65 -18.27 4.26
C PRO A 448 -8.73 -16.74 4.22
N LYS A 449 -9.85 -16.21 4.71
CA LYS A 449 -9.93 -14.77 4.99
C LYS A 449 -8.90 -14.41 6.07
N ARG A 450 -8.04 -13.43 5.77
CA ARG A 450 -7.02 -12.89 6.68
C ARG A 450 -6.82 -11.41 6.41
N GLU A 451 -6.66 -10.66 7.48
CA GLU A 451 -6.49 -9.22 7.36
C GLU A 451 -5.08 -8.86 6.87
N SER A 452 -5.00 -7.85 6.03
CA SER A 452 -3.72 -7.28 5.61
C SER A 452 -3.41 -6.05 6.45
N VAL A 453 -2.14 -5.89 6.83
CA VAL A 453 -1.67 -4.78 7.65
C VAL A 453 -0.75 -3.91 6.80
N LEU A 454 -1.35 -2.94 6.12
CA LEU A 454 -0.61 -2.01 5.28
C LEU A 454 -0.50 -0.66 5.99
N ALA A 455 0.71 -0.09 6.03
CA ALA A 455 0.95 1.28 6.41
C ALA A 455 1.10 2.15 5.15
N HIS A 456 0.45 3.30 5.14
CA HIS A 456 0.59 4.25 4.04
C HIS A 456 1.70 5.24 4.35
N LEU A 457 2.87 5.03 3.75
CA LEU A 457 4.06 5.85 4.00
C LEU A 457 4.25 6.98 2.99
N MET A 458 3.43 7.01 1.92
CA MET A 458 3.55 7.98 0.82
C MET A 458 2.30 8.79 0.62
#